data_cebfba313a071bb85f2884dc358d05fd
#
_entry.id   cebfba313a071bb85f2884dc358d05fd
#
_cell.length_a   1.000
_cell.length_b   1.000
_cell.length_c   1.000
_cell.angle_alpha   90.00
_cell.angle_beta   90.00
_cell.angle_gamma   90.00
#
_symmetry.space_group_name_H-M   'P 1'
#
loop_
_entity.id
_entity.type
_entity.pdbx_description
1 polymer ?
#
loop_
_entity_poly.entity_id
_entity_poly.type
_entity_poly.pdbx_seq_one_letter_code
_entity_poly.pdbx_strand_id
1 'polypeptide(L)'
;MNAAVQVQLAIEKLQAAGALNTLPETLRHTARLRMQYPDLPLAKLAQKFDPPVSKAGLSHRMKKIQEAAARLDAAPEPTEKEATN
;
A
#
# COMPACT_ATOMS: atom_id res chain seq x y z
N MET A 1 9.18 -14.08 -4.82
CA MET A 1 8.34 -12.97 -5.31
C MET A 1 8.88 -11.68 -4.75
N ASN A 2 8.97 -10.64 -5.55
CA ASN A 2 9.57 -9.42 -5.04
C ASN A 2 8.51 -8.47 -4.47
N ALA A 3 8.96 -7.57 -3.59
CA ALA A 3 8.05 -6.69 -2.86
C ALA A 3 7.30 -5.71 -3.77
N ALA A 4 7.90 -5.33 -4.89
CA ALA A 4 7.24 -4.40 -5.81
C ALA A 4 5.97 -5.02 -6.38
N VAL A 5 6.01 -6.29 -6.74
CA VAL A 5 4.84 -6.97 -7.25
C VAL A 5 3.76 -7.06 -6.19
N GLN A 6 4.15 -7.37 -4.95
CA GLN A 6 3.17 -7.47 -3.85
C GLN A 6 2.49 -6.14 -3.60
N VAL A 7 3.24 -5.05 -3.63
CA VAL A 7 2.67 -3.72 -3.43
C VAL A 7 1.70 -3.37 -4.57
N GLN A 8 2.08 -3.67 -5.80
CA GLN A 8 1.20 -3.40 -6.94
C GLN A 8 -0.10 -4.17 -6.83
N LEU A 9 -0.03 -5.45 -6.45
CA LEU A 9 -1.24 -6.24 -6.26
C LEU A 9 -2.11 -5.67 -5.14
N ALA A 10 -1.49 -5.21 -4.06
CA ALA A 10 -2.22 -4.59 -2.97
C ALA A 10 -2.95 -3.34 -3.44
N ILE A 11 -2.27 -2.50 -4.23
CA ILE A 11 -2.88 -1.28 -4.74
C ILE A 11 -4.06 -1.62 -5.66
N GLU A 12 -3.88 -2.58 -6.55
CA GLU A 12 -4.95 -2.99 -7.46
C GLU A 12 -6.17 -3.51 -6.69
N LYS A 13 -5.92 -4.27 -5.64
CA LYS A 13 -6.98 -4.79 -4.80
C LYS A 13 -7.75 -3.67 -4.12
N LEU A 14 -7.03 -2.68 -3.61
CA LEU A 14 -7.65 -1.53 -2.97
C LEU A 14 -8.47 -0.71 -3.98
N GLN A 15 -7.95 -0.54 -5.19
CA GLN A 15 -8.68 0.18 -6.22
C GLN A 15 -9.96 -0.55 -6.60
N ALA A 16 -9.88 -1.85 -6.78
CA ALA A 16 -11.04 -2.64 -7.17
C ALA A 16 -12.14 -2.61 -6.12
N ALA A 17 -11.76 -2.52 -4.86
CA ALA A 17 -12.72 -2.47 -3.77
C ALA A 17 -13.22 -1.05 -3.47
N GLY A 18 -12.68 -0.04 -4.15
CA GLY A 18 -13.01 1.34 -3.86
C GLY A 18 -12.41 1.83 -2.55
N ALA A 19 -11.48 1.08 -1.98
CA ALA A 19 -10.90 1.39 -0.68
C ALA A 19 -9.69 2.32 -0.76
N LEU A 20 -9.13 2.50 -1.96
CA LEU A 20 -7.95 3.34 -2.11
C LEU A 20 -8.23 4.76 -1.65
N ASN A 21 -9.43 5.26 -1.90
CA ASN A 21 -9.81 6.62 -1.53
C ASN A 21 -9.98 6.79 -0.01
N THR A 22 -10.04 5.70 0.74
CA THR A 22 -10.16 5.76 2.19
C THR A 22 -8.81 5.89 2.89
N LEU A 23 -7.71 5.73 2.15
CA LEU A 23 -6.38 5.84 2.72
C LEU A 23 -6.01 7.30 2.95
N PRO A 24 -5.11 7.56 3.92
CA PRO A 24 -4.57 8.91 4.08
C PRO A 24 -3.89 9.37 2.80
N GLU A 25 -3.81 10.69 2.62
CA GLU A 25 -3.26 11.24 1.40
C GLU A 25 -1.83 10.78 1.14
N THR A 26 -1.01 10.64 2.19
CA THR A 26 0.36 10.17 2.00
C THR A 26 0.40 8.79 1.38
N LEU A 27 -0.51 7.91 1.78
CA LEU A 27 -0.54 6.56 1.21
C LEU A 27 -1.13 6.56 -0.20
N ARG A 28 -2.14 7.39 -0.45
CA ARG A 28 -2.69 7.52 -1.80
C ARG A 28 -1.64 8.03 -2.77
N HIS A 29 -0.88 9.03 -2.36
CA HIS A 29 0.18 9.58 -3.19
C HIS A 29 1.25 8.53 -3.45
N THR A 30 1.62 7.78 -2.42
CA THR A 30 2.60 6.71 -2.54
C THR A 30 2.12 5.64 -3.53
N ALA A 31 0.86 5.24 -3.42
CA ALA A 31 0.29 4.26 -4.33
C ALA A 31 0.32 4.75 -5.77
N ARG A 32 -0.03 6.01 -5.99
CA ARG A 32 -0.05 6.60 -7.31
C ARG A 32 1.33 6.58 -7.95
N LEU A 33 2.35 6.99 -7.20
CA LEU A 33 3.70 6.99 -7.71
C LEU A 33 4.21 5.59 -7.98
N ARG A 34 3.88 4.61 -7.13
CA ARG A 34 4.29 3.25 -7.35
C ARG A 34 3.69 2.70 -8.64
N MET A 35 2.43 3.01 -8.91
CA MET A 35 1.79 2.55 -10.15
C MET A 35 2.35 3.26 -11.37
N GLN A 36 2.76 4.52 -11.21
CA GLN A 36 3.35 5.27 -12.30
C GLN A 36 4.76 4.78 -12.64
N TYR A 37 5.49 4.32 -11.63
CA TYR A 37 6.88 3.86 -11.80
C TYR A 37 7.01 2.44 -11.24
N PRO A 38 6.41 1.46 -11.90
CA PRO A 38 6.33 0.11 -11.31
C PRO A 38 7.67 -0.60 -11.20
N ASP A 39 8.67 -0.19 -11.98
CA ASP A 39 9.95 -0.90 -12.00
C ASP A 39 11.05 -0.20 -11.21
N LEU A 40 10.76 0.96 -10.62
CA LEU A 40 11.79 1.69 -9.90
C LEU A 40 12.10 1.03 -8.55
N PRO A 41 13.40 0.90 -8.19
CA PRO A 41 13.76 0.49 -6.83
C PRO A 41 13.26 1.52 -5.81
N LEU A 42 13.09 1.07 -4.57
CA LEU A 42 12.56 1.95 -3.52
C LEU A 42 13.39 3.22 -3.35
N ALA A 43 14.72 3.10 -3.38
CA ALA A 43 15.58 4.26 -3.19
C ALA A 43 15.33 5.32 -4.27
N LYS A 44 15.11 4.87 -5.50
CA LYS A 44 14.84 5.79 -6.61
C LYS A 44 13.44 6.34 -6.53
N LEU A 45 12.47 5.50 -6.18
CA LEU A 45 11.09 5.94 -6.05
C LEU A 45 10.96 7.00 -4.95
N ALA A 46 11.70 6.84 -3.87
CA ALA A 46 11.67 7.80 -2.77
C ALA A 46 12.06 9.20 -3.23
N GLN A 47 12.92 9.31 -4.24
CA GLN A 47 13.35 10.58 -4.77
C GLN A 47 12.31 11.24 -5.67
N LYS A 48 11.28 10.51 -6.08
CA LYS A 48 10.21 11.07 -6.90
C LYS A 48 9.19 11.85 -6.09
N PHE A 49 9.24 11.74 -4.79
CA PHE A 49 8.37 12.52 -3.91
C PHE A 49 8.89 13.94 -3.77
N ASP A 50 8.00 14.88 -3.48
CA ASP A 50 8.35 16.28 -3.31
C ASP A 50 7.73 16.80 -2.01
N PRO A 51 8.53 16.92 -0.94
CA PRO A 51 9.97 16.65 -0.88
C PRO A 51 10.28 15.16 -0.86
N PRO A 52 11.51 14.78 -1.26
CA PRO A 52 11.87 13.37 -1.25
C PRO A 52 11.75 12.76 0.14
N VAL A 53 11.40 11.47 0.18
CA VAL A 53 11.29 10.76 1.44
C VAL A 53 12.45 9.79 1.57
N SER A 54 12.71 9.32 2.80
CA SER A 54 13.75 8.32 3.01
C SER A 54 13.27 6.97 2.51
N LYS A 55 14.25 6.10 2.19
CA LYS A 55 13.93 4.75 1.78
C LYS A 55 13.14 4.01 2.88
N ALA A 56 13.57 4.20 4.15
CA ALA A 56 12.87 3.57 5.28
C ALA A 56 11.45 4.09 5.41
N GLY A 57 11.25 5.39 5.25
CA GLY A 57 9.91 5.97 5.30
C GLY A 57 9.02 5.45 4.20
N LEU A 58 9.57 5.33 2.98
CA LEU A 58 8.81 4.79 1.86
C LEU A 58 8.46 3.32 2.09
N SER A 59 9.41 2.54 2.60
CA SER A 59 9.16 1.14 2.91
C SER A 59 8.02 1.00 3.91
N HIS A 60 8.01 1.87 4.92
CA HIS A 60 6.94 1.88 5.91
C HIS A 60 5.58 2.16 5.26
N ARG A 61 5.54 3.14 4.34
CA ARG A 61 4.29 3.45 3.63
C ARG A 61 3.82 2.28 2.80
N MET A 62 4.75 1.59 2.13
CA MET A 62 4.39 0.41 1.33
C MET A 62 3.78 -0.68 2.20
N LYS A 63 4.36 -0.87 3.40
CA LYS A 63 3.84 -1.85 4.32
C LYS A 63 2.42 -1.49 4.76
N LYS A 64 2.16 -0.22 5.01
CA LYS A 64 0.82 0.23 5.39
C LYS A 64 -0.19 -0.03 4.28
N ILE A 65 0.20 0.17 3.03
CA ILE A 65 -0.67 -0.12 1.89
C ILE A 65 -0.98 -1.62 1.84
N GLN A 66 0.03 -2.45 2.03
CA GLN A 66 -0.19 -3.90 2.03
C GLN A 66 -1.09 -4.33 3.17
N GLU A 67 -0.94 -3.72 4.34
CA GLU A 67 -1.80 -4.02 5.48
C GLU A 67 -3.25 -3.66 5.20
N ALA A 68 -3.47 -2.53 4.54
CA ALA A 68 -4.82 -2.11 4.19
C ALA A 68 -5.46 -3.11 3.23
N ALA A 69 -4.70 -3.60 2.26
CA ALA A 69 -5.21 -4.59 1.33
C ALA A 69 -5.48 -5.92 2.04
N ALA A 70 -4.64 -6.28 2.98
CA ALA A 70 -4.83 -7.51 3.74
C ALA A 70 -6.12 -7.47 4.56
N ARG A 71 -6.50 -6.29 5.03
CA ARG A 71 -7.75 -6.14 5.77
C ARG A 71 -8.96 -6.41 4.89
N LEU A 72 -8.87 -6.09 3.61
CA LEU A 72 -9.95 -6.41 2.70
C LEU A 72 -10.18 -7.91 2.61
N ASP A 73 -9.09 -8.67 2.56
CA ASP A 73 -9.19 -10.12 2.49
C ASP A 73 -9.74 -10.71 3.79
N ALA A 74 -9.43 -10.07 4.92
CA ALA A 74 -9.82 -10.57 6.21
C ALA A 74 -11.19 -10.05 6.66
N ALA A 75 -11.75 -9.13 5.93
CA ALA A 75 -12.95 -8.44 6.35
C ALA A 75 -14.11 -9.33 6.79
N PRO A 76 -14.37 -10.42 6.10
CA PRO A 76 -15.54 -11.21 6.49
C PRO A 76 -15.49 -11.74 7.88
N GLU A 77 -14.50 -11.72 8.44
CA GLU A 77 -14.49 -12.15 9.70
C GLU A 77 -14.63 -11.23 10.68
N PRO A 78 -14.96 -10.99 10.90
CA PRO A 78 -14.90 -10.61 11.87
C PRO A 78 -15.04 -10.78 12.76
N THR A 79 -15.02 -10.87 12.64
CA THR A 79 -15.04 -11.14 13.46
C THR A 79 -15.04 -11.57 14.24
N GLU A 80 -14.99 -11.89 14.08
CA GLU A 80 -14.95 -12.54 14.67
C GLU A 80 -14.50 -12.65 15.43
N LYS A 81 -14.21 -12.59 15.43
CA LYS A 81 -13.70 -12.87 16.06
C LYS A 81 -13.66 -12.48 16.94
N GLU A 82 -13.90 -12.16 16.69
CA GLU A 82 -13.83 -12.09 17.43
C GLU A 82 -13.91 -12.26 18.17
N ALA A 83 -14.19 -12.33 17.92
CA ALA A 83 -14.19 -12.76 18.57
C ALA A 83 -14.02 -13.14 19.19
N THR A 84 -13.83 -13.29 19.01
CA THR A 84 -13.58 -13.86 19.59
C THR A 84 -13.39 -13.96 20.24
N ASN A 85 -13.33 -13.82 20.29
CA ASN A 85 -13.14 -14.18 20.90
C ASN A 85 -13.12 -14.31 21.35
#